data_426c364200cfc28f588ec75c7c7a8ede
#
_entry.id   426c364200cfc28f588ec75c7c7a8ede
#
_cell.length_a   1.000
_cell.length_b   1.000
_cell.length_c   1.000
_cell.angle_alpha   90.00
_cell.angle_beta   90.00
_cell.angle_gamma   90.00
#
_symmetry.space_group_name_H-M   'P 1'
#
loop_
_entity.id
_entity.type
_entity.pdbx_description
1 polymer ?
#
loop_
_entity_poly.entity_id
_entity_poly.type
_entity_poly.pdbx_seq_one_letter_code
_entity_poly.pdbx_strand_id
1 'polypeptide(L)'
;MGIEQGTVDITKTFAAPVASIFAAWSEEGAQQAWGDPGPDWQMHFERFRFTVGESDICRFGPKDGPVYLNENHYLEITPDNRIAYASTLREEGALTFAGTVVVTFAPAEGGTRMRLIEQGLYFDGRDKADDHCAGWRAMLEAMDSYLQQGAHPAGR
;
A
#
# COMPACT_ATOMS: atom_id res chain seq x y z
N MET A 1 10.33 23.28 8.62
CA MET A 1 10.48 22.84 7.99
C MET A 1 11.58 22.23 7.16
N GLY A 2 11.96 21.10 7.33
CA GLY A 2 12.96 20.44 6.53
C GLY A 2 12.35 19.44 5.60
N ILE A 3 13.19 18.89 4.75
CA ILE A 3 12.84 17.78 3.88
C ILE A 3 13.82 16.67 4.21
N GLU A 4 13.29 15.47 4.49
CA GLU A 4 14.11 14.30 4.79
C GLU A 4 13.86 13.24 3.74
N GLN A 5 14.90 12.48 3.42
CA GLN A 5 14.79 11.34 2.52
C GLN A 5 14.69 10.06 3.35
N GLY A 6 13.97 9.09 2.84
CA GLY A 6 13.89 7.81 3.52
C GLY A 6 13.50 6.69 2.59
N THR A 7 13.82 5.48 3.03
CA THR A 7 13.54 4.26 2.26
C THR A 7 12.95 3.22 3.20
N VAL A 8 11.90 2.56 2.74
CA VAL A 8 11.35 1.35 3.35
C VAL A 8 11.63 0.21 2.40
N ASP A 9 12.17 -0.89 2.89
CA ASP A 9 12.50 -2.05 2.06
C ASP A 9 12.12 -3.29 2.87
N ILE A 10 11.03 -3.93 2.48
CA ILE A 10 10.48 -5.07 3.22
C ILE A 10 10.33 -6.25 2.26
N THR A 11 10.81 -7.42 2.70
CA THR A 11 10.57 -8.67 1.99
C THR A 11 9.75 -9.57 2.91
N LYS A 12 8.70 -10.16 2.36
CA LYS A 12 7.82 -11.04 3.12
C LYS A 12 7.38 -12.21 2.24
N THR A 13 7.35 -13.40 2.81
CA THR A 13 6.86 -14.59 2.12
C THR A 13 5.44 -14.87 2.59
N PHE A 14 4.55 -15.06 1.63
CA PHE A 14 3.15 -15.38 1.91
C PHE A 14 2.86 -16.80 1.49
N ALA A 15 2.05 -17.52 2.25
CA ALA A 15 1.66 -18.88 1.93
C ALA A 15 0.46 -18.85 0.97
N ALA A 16 0.68 -18.28 -0.21
CA ALA A 16 -0.37 -18.14 -1.22
C ALA A 16 0.30 -18.03 -2.59
N PRO A 17 -0.38 -18.45 -3.67
CA PRO A 17 0.20 -18.35 -5.01
C PRO A 17 0.33 -16.90 -5.45
N VAL A 18 1.23 -16.65 -6.41
CA VAL A 18 1.50 -15.31 -6.92
C VAL A 18 0.22 -14.60 -7.36
N ALA A 19 -0.66 -15.31 -8.05
CA ALA A 19 -1.89 -14.71 -8.56
C ALA A 19 -2.78 -14.18 -7.43
N SER A 20 -2.80 -14.87 -6.30
CA SER A 20 -3.60 -14.43 -5.15
C SER A 20 -3.01 -13.17 -4.52
N ILE A 21 -1.69 -13.11 -4.43
CA ILE A 21 -1.04 -11.90 -3.90
C ILE A 21 -1.29 -10.72 -4.84
N PHE A 22 -1.12 -10.94 -6.14
CA PHE A 22 -1.36 -9.86 -7.10
C PHE A 22 -2.83 -9.39 -7.03
N ALA A 23 -3.77 -10.31 -6.89
CA ALA A 23 -5.19 -9.94 -6.76
C ALA A 23 -5.44 -9.10 -5.50
N ALA A 24 -4.69 -9.36 -4.43
CA ALA A 24 -4.81 -8.55 -3.22
C ALA A 24 -4.44 -7.09 -3.47
N TRP A 25 -3.54 -6.82 -4.41
CA TRP A 25 -3.18 -5.46 -4.78
C TRP A 25 -4.13 -4.86 -5.82
N SER A 26 -4.66 -5.68 -6.72
CA SER A 26 -5.38 -5.17 -7.89
C SER A 26 -6.87 -4.97 -7.67
N GLU A 27 -7.42 -5.44 -6.57
CA GLU A 27 -8.86 -5.39 -6.33
C GLU A 27 -9.19 -4.44 -5.19
N GLU A 28 -10.17 -3.58 -5.42
CA GLU A 28 -10.55 -2.56 -4.44
C GLU A 28 -10.98 -3.16 -3.11
N GLY A 29 -11.82 -4.18 -3.15
CA GLY A 29 -12.30 -4.81 -1.92
C GLY A 29 -11.17 -5.43 -1.11
N ALA A 30 -10.15 -5.97 -1.78
CA ALA A 30 -9.00 -6.54 -1.10
C ALA A 30 -8.19 -5.43 -0.43
N GLN A 31 -7.89 -4.35 -1.16
CA GLN A 31 -7.14 -3.24 -0.57
C GLN A 31 -7.89 -2.59 0.59
N GLN A 32 -9.22 -2.52 0.47
CA GLN A 32 -10.04 -2.00 1.57
C GLN A 32 -9.87 -2.89 2.82
N ALA A 33 -9.76 -4.19 2.62
CA ALA A 33 -9.65 -5.12 3.75
C ALA A 33 -8.28 -5.06 4.42
N TRP A 34 -7.19 -5.13 3.64
CA TRP A 34 -5.87 -5.16 4.27
C TRP A 34 -5.30 -3.78 4.55
N GLY A 35 -5.83 -2.75 3.90
CA GLY A 35 -5.38 -1.40 4.15
C GLY A 35 -6.07 -0.71 5.31
N ASP A 36 -7.16 -1.28 5.82
CA ASP A 36 -7.94 -0.68 6.89
C ASP A 36 -7.12 -0.64 8.19
N PRO A 37 -6.87 0.56 8.74
CA PRO A 37 -6.03 0.66 9.94
C PRO A 37 -6.71 0.22 11.24
N GLY A 38 -8.00 -0.07 11.24
CA GLY A 38 -8.69 -0.57 12.43
C GLY A 38 -9.95 0.20 12.78
N PRO A 39 -10.61 -0.19 13.89
CA PRO A 39 -11.96 0.32 14.18
C PRO A 39 -12.02 1.79 14.56
N ASP A 40 -10.90 2.37 15.01
CA ASP A 40 -10.87 3.80 15.34
C ASP A 40 -10.51 4.67 14.16
N TRP A 41 -10.36 4.07 13.00
CA TRP A 41 -9.99 4.76 11.77
C TRP A 41 -11.09 4.64 10.75
N GLN A 42 -11.01 5.48 9.73
CA GLN A 42 -11.88 5.37 8.57
C GLN A 42 -11.00 5.41 7.32
N MET A 43 -11.45 4.72 6.29
CA MET A 43 -10.72 4.61 5.04
C MET A 43 -11.74 4.49 3.92
N HIS A 44 -11.56 5.29 2.86
CA HIS A 44 -12.51 5.34 1.77
C HIS A 44 -11.78 5.65 0.46
N PHE A 45 -11.97 4.78 -0.54
CA PHE A 45 -11.47 5.06 -1.88
C PHE A 45 -12.45 5.98 -2.59
N GLU A 46 -12.01 7.18 -2.91
CA GLU A 46 -12.77 8.07 -3.78
C GLU A 46 -12.68 7.62 -5.21
N ARG A 47 -11.59 6.94 -5.55
CA ARG A 47 -11.32 6.49 -6.90
C ARG A 47 -10.40 5.29 -6.83
N PHE A 48 -10.76 4.24 -7.52
CA PHE A 48 -9.92 3.05 -7.63
C PHE A 48 -9.85 2.67 -9.10
N ARG A 49 -8.68 2.79 -9.70
CA ARG A 49 -8.50 2.55 -11.13
C ARG A 49 -7.55 1.42 -11.43
N PHE A 50 -6.49 1.30 -10.65
CA PHE A 50 -5.45 0.28 -10.82
C PHE A 50 -5.10 0.09 -12.31
N THR A 51 -4.74 1.18 -12.98
CA THR A 51 -4.46 1.21 -14.41
C THR A 51 -3.29 2.15 -14.65
N VAL A 52 -2.34 1.73 -15.47
CA VAL A 52 -1.18 2.59 -15.80
C VAL A 52 -1.66 3.91 -16.38
N GLY A 53 -1.11 5.01 -15.89
CA GLY A 53 -1.49 6.34 -16.31
C GLY A 53 -2.65 6.93 -15.54
N GLU A 54 -3.27 6.15 -14.63
CA GLU A 54 -4.37 6.64 -13.80
C GLU A 54 -4.00 6.54 -12.33
N SER A 55 -4.83 7.14 -11.48
CA SER A 55 -4.54 7.22 -10.05
C SER A 55 -5.67 6.64 -9.22
N ASP A 56 -5.29 5.95 -8.14
CA ASP A 56 -6.20 5.65 -7.05
C ASP A 56 -6.13 6.79 -6.04
N ILE A 57 -7.27 7.15 -5.47
CA ILE A 57 -7.35 8.21 -4.47
C ILE A 57 -8.07 7.65 -3.26
N CYS A 58 -7.40 7.71 -2.10
CA CYS A 58 -7.91 7.16 -0.86
C CYS A 58 -7.85 8.21 0.24
N ARG A 59 -8.97 8.39 0.95
CA ARG A 59 -9.00 9.22 2.15
C ARG A 59 -9.01 8.31 3.35
N PHE A 60 -8.20 8.64 4.35
CA PHE A 60 -8.17 7.85 5.57
C PHE A 60 -7.74 8.72 6.73
N GLY A 61 -7.98 8.25 7.94
CA GLY A 61 -7.56 8.96 9.14
C GLY A 61 -8.31 8.46 10.35
N PRO A 62 -7.89 8.88 11.55
CA PRO A 62 -8.64 8.59 12.77
C PRO A 62 -10.02 9.20 12.65
N LYS A 63 -11.03 8.56 13.25
CA LYS A 63 -12.39 9.06 13.19
C LYS A 63 -12.53 10.44 13.83
N ASP A 64 -11.68 10.74 14.80
CA ASP A 64 -11.71 12.00 15.51
C ASP A 64 -10.55 12.92 15.16
N GLY A 65 -9.81 12.61 14.14
CA GLY A 65 -8.58 13.32 13.85
C GLY A 65 -8.49 13.83 12.43
N PRO A 66 -7.28 14.17 12.00
CA PRO A 66 -7.09 14.73 10.67
C PRO A 66 -7.39 13.72 9.57
N VAL A 67 -7.70 14.23 8.39
CA VAL A 67 -7.93 13.41 7.21
C VAL A 67 -6.68 13.46 6.35
N TYR A 68 -6.21 12.29 5.97
CA TYR A 68 -5.09 12.13 5.06
C TYR A 68 -5.61 11.76 3.67
N LEU A 69 -4.94 12.26 2.66
CA LEU A 69 -5.26 11.93 1.27
C LEU A 69 -4.07 11.24 0.66
N ASN A 70 -4.28 10.01 0.20
CA ASN A 70 -3.26 9.24 -0.51
C ASN A 70 -3.64 9.18 -1.98
N GLU A 71 -2.70 9.54 -2.84
CA GLU A 71 -2.89 9.40 -4.27
C GLU A 71 -1.76 8.55 -4.82
N ASN A 72 -2.10 7.47 -5.52
CA ASN A 72 -1.14 6.55 -6.12
C ASN A 72 -1.33 6.55 -7.62
N HIS A 73 -0.33 7.05 -8.34
CA HIS A 73 -0.37 7.13 -9.80
C HIS A 73 0.45 5.98 -10.37
N TYR A 74 -0.18 5.12 -11.15
CA TYR A 74 0.46 3.89 -11.61
C TYR A 74 1.37 4.14 -12.79
N LEU A 75 2.61 3.65 -12.66
CA LEU A 75 3.64 3.79 -13.68
C LEU A 75 3.84 2.50 -14.46
N GLU A 76 3.68 1.35 -13.78
CA GLU A 76 3.83 0.05 -14.40
C GLU A 76 2.98 -0.95 -13.65
N ILE A 77 2.26 -1.79 -14.37
CA ILE A 77 1.55 -2.94 -13.80
C ILE A 77 1.83 -4.12 -14.70
N THR A 78 2.65 -5.05 -14.22
CA THR A 78 2.94 -6.29 -14.92
C THR A 78 2.36 -7.41 -14.07
N PRO A 79 1.24 -8.00 -14.51
CA PRO A 79 0.53 -8.98 -13.69
C PRO A 79 1.45 -10.08 -13.16
N ASP A 80 1.26 -10.41 -11.88
CA ASP A 80 1.99 -11.47 -11.17
C ASP A 80 3.49 -11.23 -11.10
N ASN A 81 3.97 -10.03 -11.46
CA ASN A 81 5.39 -9.75 -11.49
C ASN A 81 5.76 -8.47 -10.74
N ARG A 82 5.22 -7.31 -11.16
CA ARG A 82 5.68 -6.04 -10.59
C ARG A 82 4.63 -4.95 -10.71
N ILE A 83 4.53 -4.14 -9.67
CA ILE A 83 3.70 -2.94 -9.65
C ILE A 83 4.60 -1.78 -9.24
N ALA A 84 4.55 -0.67 -9.98
CA ALA A 84 5.28 0.54 -9.63
C ALA A 84 4.34 1.73 -9.71
N TYR A 85 4.36 2.57 -8.67
CA TYR A 85 3.51 3.76 -8.67
C TYR A 85 4.16 4.90 -7.91
N ALA A 86 3.80 6.13 -8.30
CA ALA A 86 4.18 7.34 -7.58
C ALA A 86 3.10 7.61 -6.53
N SER A 87 3.54 7.93 -5.32
CA SER A 87 2.64 8.05 -4.18
C SER A 87 2.82 9.38 -3.49
N THR A 88 1.72 10.03 -3.13
CA THR A 88 1.75 11.23 -2.31
C THR A 88 0.81 11.07 -1.14
N LEU A 89 1.14 11.74 -0.04
CA LEU A 89 0.28 11.87 1.12
C LEU A 89 0.13 13.33 1.45
N ARG A 90 -1.10 13.73 1.77
CA ARG A 90 -1.41 15.07 2.25
C ARG A 90 -2.21 14.97 3.53
N GLU A 91 -1.95 15.89 4.44
CA GLU A 91 -2.71 16.01 5.67
C GLU A 91 -3.39 17.36 5.63
N GLU A 92 -4.72 17.38 5.60
CA GLU A 92 -5.50 18.63 5.56
C GLU A 92 -4.99 19.56 4.45
N GLY A 93 -4.65 18.97 3.29
CA GLY A 93 -4.20 19.73 2.13
C GLY A 93 -2.69 19.98 2.05
N ALA A 94 -1.94 19.76 3.13
CA ALA A 94 -0.50 19.98 3.12
C ALA A 94 0.22 18.71 2.69
N LEU A 95 1.16 18.82 1.77
CA LEU A 95 1.94 17.69 1.32
C LEU A 95 2.87 17.21 2.43
N THR A 96 2.77 15.94 2.81
CA THR A 96 3.59 15.38 3.87
C THR A 96 4.59 14.33 3.36
N PHE A 97 4.30 13.73 2.21
CA PHE A 97 5.17 12.70 1.63
C PHE A 97 4.99 12.65 0.12
N ALA A 98 6.09 12.45 -0.60
CA ALA A 98 6.07 12.21 -2.03
C ALA A 98 7.17 11.20 -2.37
N GLY A 99 6.81 10.12 -3.05
CA GLY A 99 7.80 9.10 -3.37
C GLY A 99 7.31 8.09 -4.38
N THR A 100 8.05 7.00 -4.50
CA THR A 100 7.76 5.91 -5.42
C THR A 100 7.73 4.61 -4.63
N VAL A 101 6.76 3.77 -4.98
CA VAL A 101 6.64 2.43 -4.40
C VAL A 101 6.76 1.41 -5.52
N VAL A 102 7.59 0.39 -5.29
CA VAL A 102 7.71 -0.73 -6.23
C VAL A 102 7.49 -2.01 -5.43
N VAL A 103 6.62 -2.86 -5.96
CA VAL A 103 6.32 -4.16 -5.35
C VAL A 103 6.62 -5.23 -6.39
N THR A 104 7.42 -6.22 -6.01
CA THR A 104 7.74 -7.33 -6.89
C THR A 104 7.30 -8.65 -6.27
N PHE A 105 6.96 -9.60 -7.13
CA PHE A 105 6.48 -10.92 -6.71
C PHE A 105 7.32 -11.99 -7.38
N ALA A 106 7.68 -13.01 -6.62
CA ALA A 106 8.41 -14.15 -7.16
C ALA A 106 7.95 -15.42 -6.46
N PRO A 107 7.82 -16.54 -7.20
CA PRO A 107 7.51 -17.81 -6.56
C PRO A 107 8.58 -18.15 -5.52
N ALA A 108 8.17 -18.75 -4.44
CA ALA A 108 9.07 -19.19 -3.38
C ALA A 108 8.55 -20.49 -2.83
N GLU A 109 9.40 -21.19 -2.09
CA GLU A 109 8.98 -22.44 -1.48
C GLU A 109 7.82 -22.16 -0.53
N GLY A 110 6.71 -22.85 -0.75
CA GLY A 110 5.52 -22.69 0.08
C GLY A 110 4.65 -21.49 -0.27
N GLY A 111 4.96 -20.75 -1.34
CA GLY A 111 4.12 -19.62 -1.71
C GLY A 111 4.81 -18.58 -2.57
N THR A 112 4.74 -17.34 -2.15
CA THR A 112 5.23 -16.19 -2.92
C THR A 112 6.08 -15.30 -2.04
N ARG A 113 7.25 -14.91 -2.56
CA ARG A 113 8.08 -13.88 -1.92
C ARG A 113 7.74 -12.53 -2.55
N MET A 114 7.40 -11.58 -1.72
CA MET A 114 7.08 -10.23 -2.15
C MET A 114 8.10 -9.28 -1.55
N ARG A 115 8.59 -8.35 -2.36
CA ARG A 115 9.45 -7.28 -1.89
C ARG A 115 8.79 -5.96 -2.17
N LEU A 116 8.77 -5.08 -1.18
CA LEU A 116 8.22 -3.74 -1.29
C LEU A 116 9.30 -2.73 -0.99
N ILE A 117 9.52 -1.80 -1.91
CA ILE A 117 10.46 -0.71 -1.70
C ILE A 117 9.70 0.60 -1.87
N GLU A 118 9.76 1.45 -0.84
CA GLU A 118 9.20 2.78 -0.91
C GLU A 118 10.33 3.77 -0.64
N GLN A 119 10.55 4.69 -1.56
CA GLN A 119 11.60 5.69 -1.42
C GLN A 119 11.00 7.06 -1.68
N GLY A 120 11.27 8.02 -0.80
CA GLY A 120 10.69 9.32 -1.00
C GLY A 120 11.18 10.39 -0.06
N LEU A 121 10.45 11.49 -0.09
CA LEU A 121 10.75 12.69 0.66
C LEU A 121 9.63 12.95 1.65
N TYR A 122 10.02 13.33 2.86
CA TYR A 122 9.11 13.60 3.98
C TYR A 122 9.22 15.07 4.32
N PHE A 123 8.09 15.76 4.44
CA PHE A 123 8.05 17.22 4.49
C PHE A 123 7.71 17.73 5.88
N ASP A 124 8.52 18.68 6.36
CA ASP A 124 8.20 19.55 7.50
C ASP A 124 7.99 18.79 8.81
N GLY A 125 8.61 17.62 8.96
CA GLY A 125 8.51 16.84 10.19
C GLY A 125 7.15 16.22 10.43
N ARG A 126 6.24 16.27 9.43
CA ARG A 126 4.89 15.74 9.61
C ARG A 126 4.79 14.25 9.36
N ASP A 127 5.83 13.67 8.77
CA ASP A 127 5.85 12.26 8.41
C ASP A 127 7.29 11.79 8.39
N LYS A 128 7.52 10.50 8.51
CA LYS A 128 8.87 9.94 8.50
C LYS A 128 8.88 8.48 8.10
N ALA A 129 10.07 8.03 7.65
CA ALA A 129 10.23 6.68 7.14
C ALA A 129 9.91 5.61 8.17
N ASP A 130 10.26 5.85 9.45
CA ASP A 130 9.98 4.87 10.49
C ASP A 130 8.50 4.60 10.64
N ASP A 131 7.67 5.64 10.53
CA ASP A 131 6.22 5.49 10.60
C ASP A 131 5.68 4.76 9.39
N HIS A 132 6.24 5.04 8.20
CA HIS A 132 5.84 4.30 6.99
C HIS A 132 6.23 2.84 7.10
N CYS A 133 7.42 2.55 7.64
CA CYS A 133 7.85 1.18 7.82
C CYS A 133 6.89 0.41 8.74
N ALA A 134 6.54 1.01 9.87
CA ALA A 134 5.61 0.40 10.81
C ALA A 134 4.24 0.19 10.17
N GLY A 135 3.76 1.19 9.42
CA GLY A 135 2.48 1.10 8.73
C GLY A 135 2.46 0.01 7.68
N TRP A 136 3.52 -0.07 6.87
CA TRP A 136 3.61 -1.13 5.86
C TRP A 136 3.64 -2.50 6.50
N ARG A 137 4.42 -2.67 7.59
CA ARG A 137 4.47 -3.98 8.26
C ARG A 137 3.09 -4.38 8.78
N ALA A 138 2.35 -3.45 9.35
CA ALA A 138 1.00 -3.74 9.84
C ALA A 138 0.07 -4.12 8.68
N MET A 139 0.13 -3.39 7.57
CA MET A 139 -0.70 -3.69 6.41
C MET A 139 -0.37 -5.04 5.79
N LEU A 140 0.91 -5.39 5.73
CA LEU A 140 1.31 -6.68 5.16
C LEU A 140 0.92 -7.84 6.07
N GLU A 141 0.91 -7.65 7.39
CA GLU A 141 0.35 -8.66 8.29
C GLU A 141 -1.15 -8.82 8.07
N ALA A 142 -1.84 -7.71 7.86
CA ALA A 142 -3.27 -7.77 7.57
C ALA A 142 -3.54 -8.46 6.24
N MET A 143 -2.68 -8.22 5.23
CA MET A 143 -2.79 -8.91 3.94
C MET A 143 -2.60 -10.40 4.11
N ASP A 144 -1.63 -10.81 4.93
CA ASP A 144 -1.38 -12.22 5.20
C ASP A 144 -2.62 -12.86 5.81
N SER A 145 -3.22 -12.22 6.82
CA SER A 145 -4.44 -12.71 7.44
C SER A 145 -5.59 -12.79 6.43
N TYR A 146 -5.73 -11.77 5.60
CA TYR A 146 -6.76 -11.75 4.57
C TYR A 146 -6.63 -12.94 3.62
N LEU A 147 -5.40 -13.22 3.18
CA LEU A 147 -5.15 -14.33 2.27
C LEU A 147 -5.37 -15.68 2.93
N GLN A 148 -5.00 -15.82 4.19
CA GLN A 148 -5.16 -17.08 4.89
C GLN A 148 -6.62 -17.40 5.20
N GLN A 149 -7.46 -16.39 5.27
CA GLN A 149 -8.88 -16.61 5.46
C GLN A 149 -9.58 -17.04 4.18
N GLY A 150 -8.84 -17.14 3.07
CA GLY A 150 -9.42 -17.49 1.78
C GLY A 150 -10.33 -16.42 1.24
N ALA A 151 -10.17 -15.18 1.70
CA ALA A 151 -11.09 -14.10 1.35
C ALA A 151 -10.72 -13.39 0.05
N HIS A 152 -9.86 -13.97 -0.77
CA HIS A 152 -9.51 -13.36 -2.04
C HIS A 152 -10.47 -13.83 -3.12
N PRO A 153 -11.02 -12.92 -3.93
CA PRO A 153 -12.04 -13.28 -4.90
C PRO A 153 -11.56 -14.32 -5.92
N ALA A 154 -10.31 -14.23 -6.31
CA ALA A 154 -9.76 -15.16 -7.30
C ALA A 154 -9.69 -16.58 -6.76
N GLY A 155 -9.82 -16.78 -5.47
CA GLY A 155 -9.78 -18.08 -4.85
C GLY A 155 -11.11 -18.80 -4.84
N ARG A 156 -12.12 -18.20 -5.41
CA ARG A 156 -13.44 -18.81 -5.41
C ARG A 156 -13.80 -19.45 -6.67
#